data_078617dd6e83588055b4b0b4b6daf07c
#
_entry.id   078617dd6e83588055b4b0b4b6daf07c
#
_cell.length_a   1.000
_cell.length_b   1.000
_cell.length_c   1.000
_cell.angle_alpha   90.00
_cell.angle_beta   90.00
_cell.angle_gamma   90.00
#
_symmetry.space_group_name_H-M   'P 1'
#
loop_
_entity.id
_entity.type
_entity.pdbx_description
1 polymer ?
#
loop_
_entity_poly.entity_id
_entity_poly.type
_entity_poly.pdbx_seq_one_letter_code
_entity_poly.pdbx_strand_id
1 'polypeptide(L)'
;MADIISGKSRFNGQKKQTDSGKVIRLRSPEEEKDTLDEQYVKEKIKRHRRNVLVGCLITAAAVFILVLAALFLLDGRTYSQYTVLHSVNRDDTESAKYEAFADGYIRYSNDGAAYYNAKGIAEWNQTFSMQNPHIKVCGEWAAVGDVNGSTIYMFGVQGMVGSVDTSLSISQIEVAKQGIVAAVLEDTTANYINLYNTDGSKIYTVKTTLAGDGYPLDISISEDATKLIASYLYVSGESIKTNVVFYNFSEVGQNETERVVGGFNHYDSTIVGDVEFLNSTTAVAVGEDVLSIYHIKEYPSLTKEIRIDSEIERVFFGNGYIGIVLKNSDSGDIYKLVVYDTSAKE
;
A
#
# COMPACT_ATOMS: atom_id res chain seq x y z
N MET A 1 -20.09 -68.83 40.46
CA MET A 1 -20.41 -70.23 40.14
C MET A 1 -19.89 -70.53 38.78
N ALA A 2 -18.86 -71.25 38.87
CA ALA A 2 -18.51 -72.52 38.26
C ALA A 2 -18.11 -72.37 36.78
N ASP A 3 -16.87 -72.47 36.50
CA ASP A 3 -15.97 -73.61 36.40
C ASP A 3 -15.93 -74.27 35.02
N ILE A 4 -14.70 -74.36 34.54
CA ILE A 4 -13.95 -75.48 34.02
C ILE A 4 -14.20 -75.79 32.53
N ILE A 5 -13.16 -76.04 31.70
CA ILE A 5 -12.05 -77.01 31.69
C ILE A 5 -11.05 -76.59 30.59
N SER A 6 -9.82 -76.37 30.88
CA SER A 6 -8.58 -77.09 30.63
C SER A 6 -8.57 -78.07 29.46
N GLY A 7 -7.81 -77.80 28.43
CA GLY A 7 -7.37 -78.75 27.41
C GLY A 7 -5.95 -78.38 26.94
N LYS A 8 -4.93 -78.84 27.74
CA LYS A 8 -3.54 -78.88 27.29
C LYS A 8 -3.34 -80.00 26.30
N SER A 9 -3.19 -79.78 25.06
CA SER A 9 -2.58 -80.69 24.13
C SER A 9 -1.09 -80.31 23.96
N ARG A 10 -0.27 -81.19 24.51
CA ARG A 10 1.18 -81.24 24.32
C ARG A 10 1.44 -81.79 22.93
N PHE A 11 1.91 -80.98 22.02
CA PHE A 11 2.55 -81.48 20.80
C PHE A 11 4.08 -81.38 20.97
N ASN A 12 4.70 -82.53 20.93
CA ASN A 12 6.14 -82.74 20.96
C ASN A 12 6.71 -82.36 19.62
N GLY A 13 7.38 -81.22 19.55
CA GLY A 13 8.10 -80.78 18.33
C GLY A 13 9.45 -81.46 18.22
N GLN A 14 9.63 -82.39 17.27
CA GLN A 14 10.96 -82.92 16.94
C GLN A 14 11.82 -81.78 16.33
N LYS A 15 12.95 -81.51 17.00
CA LYS A 15 14.05 -80.71 16.54
C LYS A 15 14.84 -81.46 15.48
N LYS A 16 14.88 -81.01 14.23
CA LYS A 16 15.85 -81.42 13.24
C LYS A 16 17.00 -80.46 13.26
N GLN A 17 18.17 -80.88 13.66
CA GLN A 17 19.38 -80.09 13.66
C GLN A 17 20.06 -80.21 12.28
N THR A 18 20.26 -79.12 11.58
CA THR A 18 21.12 -79.10 10.42
C THR A 18 22.45 -78.45 10.82
N ASP A 19 23.53 -78.84 10.11
CA ASP A 19 24.94 -78.64 10.44
C ASP A 19 25.47 -77.20 10.58
N SER A 20 24.58 -76.19 10.59
CA SER A 20 24.92 -74.76 10.75
C SER A 20 24.41 -74.16 12.08
N GLY A 21 23.91 -74.87 13.01
CA GLY A 21 23.49 -74.42 14.33
C GLY A 21 22.27 -73.43 14.31
N LYS A 22 21.60 -73.25 13.19
CA LYS A 22 20.45 -72.33 13.06
C LYS A 22 19.14 -73.10 13.22
N VAL A 23 18.47 -72.92 14.36
CA VAL A 23 17.14 -73.54 14.61
C VAL A 23 16.12 -72.78 13.77
N ILE A 24 15.53 -73.41 12.75
CA ILE A 24 14.44 -72.87 11.96
C ILE A 24 13.12 -73.34 12.58
N ARG A 25 12.31 -72.43 13.05
CA ARG A 25 10.97 -72.67 13.54
C ARG A 25 10.03 -72.72 12.31
N LEU A 26 9.52 -73.91 11.98
CA LEU A 26 8.50 -74.04 10.98
C LEU A 26 7.18 -73.55 11.56
N ARG A 27 6.60 -72.51 10.87
CA ARG A 27 5.27 -71.99 11.22
C ARG A 27 4.21 -73.01 10.78
N SER A 28 3.12 -73.11 11.53
CA SER A 28 1.98 -73.92 11.16
C SER A 28 1.27 -73.32 9.93
N PRO A 29 0.59 -74.11 9.07
CA PRO A 29 -0.14 -73.61 7.92
C PRO A 29 -1.24 -72.57 8.28
N GLU A 30 -1.75 -72.62 9.51
CA GLU A 30 -2.74 -71.63 10.01
C GLU A 30 -2.09 -70.29 10.35
N GLU A 31 -0.88 -70.28 10.98
CA GLU A 31 -0.12 -69.04 11.26
C GLU A 31 0.34 -68.35 9.97
N GLU A 32 0.63 -69.09 8.93
CA GLU A 32 1.01 -68.56 7.60
C GLU A 32 -0.16 -67.92 6.90
N LYS A 33 -1.36 -68.49 7.02
CA LYS A 33 -2.60 -67.99 6.47
C LYS A 33 -3.05 -66.71 7.16
N ASP A 34 -2.99 -66.62 8.48
CA ASP A 34 -3.33 -65.45 9.26
C ASP A 34 -2.38 -64.26 8.96
N THR A 35 -1.08 -64.55 8.78
CA THR A 35 -0.08 -63.48 8.45
C THR A 35 -0.24 -62.97 6.98
N LEU A 36 -0.65 -63.82 6.05
CA LEU A 36 -0.95 -63.42 4.68
C LEU A 36 -2.23 -62.60 4.62
N ASP A 37 -3.27 -62.94 5.36
CA ASP A 37 -4.48 -62.15 5.49
C ASP A 37 -4.23 -60.76 6.12
N GLU A 38 -3.43 -60.72 7.18
CA GLU A 38 -3.02 -59.40 7.76
C GLU A 38 -2.23 -58.54 6.82
N GLN A 39 -1.32 -59.09 6.05
CA GLN A 39 -0.55 -58.31 5.05
C GLN A 39 -1.46 -57.80 3.94
N TYR A 40 -2.34 -58.62 3.46
CA TYR A 40 -3.34 -58.22 2.42
C TYR A 40 -4.24 -57.07 2.91
N VAL A 41 -4.72 -57.15 4.15
CA VAL A 41 -5.54 -56.09 4.75
C VAL A 41 -4.74 -54.81 4.93
N LYS A 42 -3.47 -54.89 5.39
CA LYS A 42 -2.60 -53.72 5.53
C LYS A 42 -2.30 -53.05 4.19
N GLU A 43 -2.05 -53.81 3.14
CA GLU A 43 -1.86 -53.26 1.78
C GLU A 43 -3.14 -52.62 1.25
N LYS A 44 -4.30 -53.20 1.45
CA LYS A 44 -5.58 -52.66 1.05
C LYS A 44 -5.90 -51.36 1.74
N ILE A 45 -5.63 -51.27 3.06
CA ILE A 45 -5.76 -50.02 3.84
C ILE A 45 -4.77 -48.95 3.33
N LYS A 46 -3.50 -49.32 3.07
CA LYS A 46 -2.49 -48.40 2.56
C LYS A 46 -2.88 -47.86 1.18
N ARG A 47 -3.39 -48.70 0.29
CA ARG A 47 -3.88 -48.31 -1.05
C ARG A 47 -5.11 -47.41 -0.93
N HIS A 48 -6.04 -47.70 -0.06
CA HIS A 48 -7.22 -46.89 0.20
C HIS A 48 -6.83 -45.50 0.74
N ARG A 49 -5.99 -45.43 1.77
CA ARG A 49 -5.47 -44.17 2.32
C ARG A 49 -4.76 -43.32 1.26
N ARG A 50 -3.94 -43.93 0.40
CA ARG A 50 -3.27 -43.26 -0.71
C ARG A 50 -4.29 -42.70 -1.72
N ASN A 51 -5.30 -43.49 -2.07
CA ASN A 51 -6.33 -43.04 -3.01
C ASN A 51 -7.19 -41.91 -2.44
N VAL A 52 -7.53 -41.97 -1.16
CA VAL A 52 -8.23 -40.87 -0.46
C VAL A 52 -7.36 -39.61 -0.42
N LEU A 53 -6.06 -39.72 -0.07
CA LEU A 53 -5.12 -38.61 -0.07
C LEU A 53 -4.98 -37.97 -1.47
N VAL A 54 -4.82 -38.79 -2.50
CA VAL A 54 -4.75 -38.31 -3.89
C VAL A 54 -6.07 -37.64 -4.30
N GLY A 55 -7.21 -38.22 -3.92
CA GLY A 55 -8.53 -37.60 -4.16
C GLY A 55 -8.64 -36.23 -3.48
N CYS A 56 -8.26 -36.11 -2.22
CA CYS A 56 -8.25 -34.82 -1.49
C CYS A 56 -7.31 -33.81 -2.12
N LEU A 57 -6.13 -34.22 -2.59
CA LEU A 57 -5.20 -33.32 -3.29
C LEU A 57 -5.76 -32.84 -4.62
N ILE A 58 -6.39 -33.70 -5.38
CA ILE A 58 -7.01 -33.32 -6.67
C ILE A 58 -8.17 -32.35 -6.44
N THR A 59 -9.02 -32.59 -5.44
CA THR A 59 -10.12 -31.67 -5.12
C THR A 59 -9.60 -30.32 -4.61
N ALA A 60 -8.58 -30.31 -3.76
CA ALA A 60 -7.94 -29.07 -3.30
C ALA A 60 -7.32 -28.27 -4.46
N ALA A 61 -6.63 -28.95 -5.40
CA ALA A 61 -6.07 -28.32 -6.58
C ALA A 61 -7.17 -27.75 -7.50
N ALA A 62 -8.26 -28.47 -7.69
CA ALA A 62 -9.40 -28.00 -8.49
C ALA A 62 -10.06 -26.75 -7.87
N VAL A 63 -10.27 -26.74 -6.56
CA VAL A 63 -10.79 -25.56 -5.84
C VAL A 63 -9.83 -24.38 -5.98
N PHE A 64 -8.52 -24.62 -5.82
CA PHE A 64 -7.49 -23.57 -5.98
C PHE A 64 -7.51 -22.97 -7.40
N ILE A 65 -7.60 -23.80 -8.44
CA ILE A 65 -7.71 -23.32 -9.84
C ILE A 65 -8.99 -22.52 -10.06
N LEU A 66 -10.12 -22.95 -9.47
CA LEU A 66 -11.38 -22.21 -9.55
C LEU A 66 -11.29 -20.84 -8.88
N VAL A 67 -10.63 -20.77 -7.72
CA VAL A 67 -10.39 -19.49 -7.03
C VAL A 67 -9.50 -18.57 -7.87
N LEU A 68 -8.39 -19.08 -8.42
CA LEU A 68 -7.53 -18.30 -9.31
C LEU A 68 -8.27 -17.82 -10.56
N ALA A 69 -9.08 -18.67 -11.18
CA ALA A 69 -9.88 -18.29 -12.33
C ALA A 69 -10.93 -17.22 -11.98
N ALA A 70 -11.55 -17.33 -10.80
CA ALA A 70 -12.50 -16.33 -10.31
C ALA A 70 -11.81 -14.98 -10.05
N LEU A 71 -10.63 -14.98 -9.42
CA LEU A 71 -9.83 -13.77 -9.21
C LEU A 71 -9.42 -13.13 -10.54
N PHE A 72 -8.95 -13.92 -11.50
CA PHE A 72 -8.59 -13.42 -12.84
C PHE A 72 -9.79 -12.83 -13.60
N LEU A 73 -10.98 -13.44 -13.50
CA LEU A 73 -12.21 -12.93 -14.12
C LEU A 73 -12.74 -11.66 -13.43
N LEU A 74 -12.46 -11.49 -12.13
CA LEU A 74 -12.82 -10.28 -11.38
C LEU A 74 -11.87 -9.11 -11.72
N ASP A 75 -10.58 -9.39 -11.88
CA ASP A 75 -9.56 -8.38 -12.20
C ASP A 75 -9.69 -7.86 -13.65
N GLY A 76 -10.22 -8.68 -14.58
CA GLY A 76 -10.42 -8.31 -15.99
C GLY A 76 -11.74 -7.59 -16.29
N ARG A 77 -12.49 -7.10 -15.28
CA ARG A 77 -13.77 -6.40 -15.53
C ARG A 77 -13.54 -4.99 -16.04
N THR A 78 -13.90 -4.75 -17.30
CA THR A 78 -14.01 -3.40 -17.86
C THR A 78 -15.41 -2.86 -17.58
N TYR A 79 -15.49 -1.66 -17.03
CA TYR A 79 -16.74 -0.96 -16.77
C TYR A 79 -17.06 -0.04 -17.96
N SER A 80 -18.05 -0.39 -18.76
CA SER A 80 -18.50 0.40 -19.93
C SER A 80 -19.74 1.26 -19.64
N GLN A 81 -20.36 1.07 -18.46
CA GLN A 81 -21.58 1.79 -18.08
C GLN A 81 -21.49 2.20 -16.61
N TYR A 82 -22.10 3.34 -16.30
CA TYR A 82 -22.27 3.81 -14.93
C TYR A 82 -23.74 4.12 -14.66
N THR A 83 -24.15 4.01 -13.41
CA THR A 83 -25.49 4.41 -12.96
C THR A 83 -25.35 5.59 -12.02
N VAL A 84 -26.04 6.69 -12.30
CA VAL A 84 -26.12 7.83 -11.39
C VAL A 84 -27.00 7.43 -10.22
N LEU A 85 -26.40 7.26 -9.04
CA LEU A 85 -27.11 6.87 -7.82
C LEU A 85 -27.82 8.07 -7.18
N HIS A 86 -27.21 9.24 -7.26
CA HIS A 86 -27.74 10.46 -6.68
C HIS A 86 -27.27 11.69 -7.48
N SER A 87 -28.10 12.70 -7.55
CA SER A 87 -27.80 13.98 -8.18
C SER A 87 -28.37 15.10 -7.33
N VAL A 88 -27.55 16.09 -7.01
CA VAL A 88 -27.93 17.25 -6.22
C VAL A 88 -27.75 18.50 -7.07
N ASN A 89 -28.74 19.41 -7.03
CA ASN A 89 -28.56 20.71 -7.66
C ASN A 89 -27.48 21.50 -6.92
N ARG A 90 -26.64 22.16 -7.70
CA ARG A 90 -25.57 22.99 -7.18
C ARG A 90 -26.09 24.40 -6.89
N ASP A 91 -26.23 24.71 -5.58
CA ASP A 91 -26.67 26.03 -5.09
C ASP A 91 -25.51 26.85 -4.49
N ASP A 92 -24.27 26.47 -4.77
CA ASP A 92 -23.07 27.08 -4.21
C ASP A 92 -22.45 28.14 -5.15
N THR A 93 -21.47 28.86 -4.60
CA THR A 93 -20.71 29.86 -5.36
C THR A 93 -19.78 29.19 -6.37
N GLU A 94 -19.40 29.89 -7.43
CA GLU A 94 -18.44 29.39 -8.44
C GLU A 94 -17.06 29.05 -7.85
N SER A 95 -16.70 29.58 -6.68
CA SER A 95 -15.44 29.31 -5.98
C SER A 95 -15.42 28.01 -5.17
N ALA A 96 -16.54 27.31 -5.02
CA ALA A 96 -16.60 26.06 -4.27
C ALA A 96 -15.86 24.93 -5.01
N LYS A 97 -14.99 24.26 -4.29
CA LYS A 97 -14.22 23.08 -4.72
C LYS A 97 -14.74 21.83 -4.02
N TYR A 98 -14.48 20.67 -4.61
CA TYR A 98 -14.95 19.37 -4.11
C TYR A 98 -13.81 18.38 -4.09
N GLU A 99 -13.75 17.57 -3.01
CA GLU A 99 -12.77 16.52 -2.87
C GLU A 99 -13.46 15.26 -2.31
N ALA A 100 -13.11 14.08 -2.85
CA ALA A 100 -13.65 12.81 -2.36
C ALA A 100 -13.17 12.56 -0.92
N PHE A 101 -14.09 12.17 -0.02
CA PHE A 101 -13.79 11.98 1.39
C PHE A 101 -14.69 10.90 1.98
N ALA A 102 -14.08 9.91 2.61
CA ALA A 102 -14.78 8.76 3.20
C ALA A 102 -15.72 8.08 2.17
N ASP A 103 -17.02 8.04 2.46
CA ASP A 103 -18.04 7.51 1.55
C ASP A 103 -18.75 8.59 0.70
N GLY A 104 -18.31 9.83 0.78
CA GLY A 104 -18.93 10.96 0.10
C GLY A 104 -17.92 12.00 -0.40
N TYR A 105 -18.13 13.27 -0.07
CA TYR A 105 -17.26 14.34 -0.50
C TYR A 105 -17.26 15.53 0.48
N ILE A 106 -16.12 16.24 0.54
CA ILE A 106 -16.03 17.55 1.18
C ILE A 106 -16.18 18.63 0.09
N ARG A 107 -17.11 19.57 0.33
CA ARG A 107 -17.17 20.85 -0.37
C ARG A 107 -16.45 21.88 0.48
N TYR A 108 -15.54 22.63 -0.11
CA TYR A 108 -14.79 23.68 0.58
C TYR A 108 -14.63 24.94 -0.26
N SER A 109 -14.44 26.06 0.40
CA SER A 109 -14.22 27.38 -0.18
C SER A 109 -13.41 28.23 0.78
N ASN A 110 -13.22 29.51 0.47
CA ASN A 110 -12.57 30.48 1.36
C ASN A 110 -13.30 30.65 2.71
N ASP A 111 -14.59 30.36 2.75
CA ASP A 111 -15.47 30.65 3.90
C ASP A 111 -15.73 29.41 4.78
N GLY A 112 -15.30 28.22 4.37
CA GLY A 112 -15.52 27.01 5.14
C GLY A 112 -15.46 25.71 4.37
N ALA A 113 -15.69 24.60 5.08
CA ALA A 113 -15.78 23.26 4.53
C ALA A 113 -17.01 22.52 5.10
N ALA A 114 -17.63 21.67 4.29
CA ALA A 114 -18.77 20.85 4.67
C ALA A 114 -18.63 19.44 4.08
N TYR A 115 -18.87 18.42 4.88
CA TYR A 115 -18.89 17.04 4.43
C TYR A 115 -20.33 16.60 4.12
N TYR A 116 -20.46 15.96 2.98
CA TYR A 116 -21.70 15.35 2.50
C TYR A 116 -21.46 13.86 2.29
N ASN A 117 -22.30 13.02 2.89
CA ASN A 117 -22.23 11.57 2.73
C ASN A 117 -22.66 11.12 1.31
N ALA A 118 -22.58 9.82 1.01
CA ALA A 118 -22.97 9.24 -0.28
C ALA A 118 -24.42 9.53 -0.70
N LYS A 119 -25.28 9.93 0.23
CA LYS A 119 -26.68 10.32 -0.04
C LYS A 119 -26.84 11.83 -0.30
N GLY A 120 -25.74 12.59 -0.27
CA GLY A 120 -25.76 14.05 -0.40
C GLY A 120 -26.31 14.79 0.82
N ILE A 121 -26.35 14.12 1.99
CA ILE A 121 -26.78 14.73 3.26
C ILE A 121 -25.55 15.33 3.93
N ALA A 122 -25.64 16.59 4.33
CA ALA A 122 -24.59 17.27 5.08
C ALA A 122 -24.48 16.67 6.49
N GLU A 123 -23.32 16.11 6.82
CA GLU A 123 -23.03 15.55 8.13
C GLU A 123 -22.45 16.61 9.08
N TRP A 124 -21.60 17.48 8.55
CA TRP A 124 -21.06 18.63 9.29
C TRP A 124 -20.75 19.80 8.37
N ASN A 125 -20.66 20.98 8.98
CA ASN A 125 -20.24 22.23 8.33
C ASN A 125 -19.36 23.01 9.31
N GLN A 126 -18.18 23.41 8.85
CA GLN A 126 -17.20 24.21 9.58
C GLN A 126 -16.93 25.51 8.82
N THR A 127 -17.18 26.62 9.45
CA THR A 127 -16.84 27.95 8.92
C THR A 127 -15.41 28.34 9.31
N PHE A 128 -14.70 28.95 8.38
CA PHE A 128 -13.38 29.58 8.58
C PHE A 128 -13.24 30.73 7.58
N SER A 129 -12.14 31.45 7.67
CA SER A 129 -11.76 32.45 6.65
C SER A 129 -10.34 32.19 6.22
N MET A 130 -10.16 31.78 4.97
CA MET A 130 -8.87 31.51 4.35
C MET A 130 -8.75 32.26 3.03
N GLN A 131 -7.54 32.66 2.66
CA GLN A 131 -7.26 33.35 1.40
C GLN A 131 -7.14 32.33 0.23
N ASN A 132 -6.44 31.23 0.48
CA ASN A 132 -6.13 30.22 -0.53
C ASN A 132 -6.22 28.79 0.05
N PRO A 133 -7.45 28.32 0.35
CA PRO A 133 -7.64 27.00 0.95
C PRO A 133 -7.27 25.89 -0.01
N HIS A 134 -6.39 25.00 0.45
CA HIS A 134 -6.06 23.74 -0.20
C HIS A 134 -6.42 22.60 0.73
N ILE A 135 -7.04 21.56 0.16
CA ILE A 135 -7.40 20.36 0.90
C ILE A 135 -6.53 19.17 0.47
N LYS A 136 -6.16 18.37 1.44
CA LYS A 136 -5.63 17.01 1.22
C LYS A 136 -6.45 16.01 2.01
N VAL A 137 -6.64 14.84 1.44
CA VAL A 137 -7.49 13.79 1.98
C VAL A 137 -6.75 12.45 1.97
N CYS A 138 -6.85 11.70 3.05
CA CYS A 138 -6.40 10.31 3.13
C CYS A 138 -7.42 9.47 3.91
N GLY A 139 -8.23 8.69 3.18
CA GLY A 139 -9.29 7.86 3.76
C GLY A 139 -10.37 8.67 4.47
N GLU A 140 -10.43 8.54 5.80
CA GLU A 140 -11.40 9.21 6.67
C GLU A 140 -10.86 10.52 7.29
N TRP A 141 -9.70 10.99 6.82
CA TRP A 141 -9.03 12.19 7.32
C TRP A 141 -8.83 13.22 6.22
N ALA A 142 -9.02 14.46 6.57
CA ALA A 142 -8.77 15.59 5.68
C ALA A 142 -8.10 16.74 6.45
N ALA A 143 -7.28 17.51 5.74
CA ALA A 143 -6.75 18.78 6.24
C ALA A 143 -7.00 19.88 5.21
N VAL A 144 -7.41 21.05 5.67
CA VAL A 144 -7.51 22.26 4.86
C VAL A 144 -6.48 23.25 5.38
N GLY A 145 -5.49 23.58 4.55
CA GLY A 145 -4.46 24.54 4.85
C GLY A 145 -4.63 25.82 4.02
N ASP A 146 -4.42 26.96 4.63
CA ASP A 146 -4.36 28.25 3.92
C ASP A 146 -2.97 28.43 3.31
N VAL A 147 -2.81 28.11 2.04
CA VAL A 147 -1.54 28.25 1.31
C VAL A 147 -1.20 29.74 1.17
N ASN A 148 0.03 30.11 1.52
CA ASN A 148 0.53 31.46 1.77
C ASN A 148 -0.05 32.13 3.02
N GLY A 149 -0.90 31.43 3.77
CA GLY A 149 -1.37 31.79 5.11
C GLY A 149 -0.66 30.96 6.19
N SER A 150 -1.29 30.84 7.36
CA SER A 150 -0.68 30.18 8.53
C SER A 150 -1.62 29.25 9.29
N THR A 151 -2.81 28.93 8.78
CA THR A 151 -3.80 28.13 9.50
C THR A 151 -4.07 26.81 8.78
N ILE A 152 -4.15 25.73 9.55
CA ILE A 152 -4.55 24.40 9.09
C ILE A 152 -5.71 23.93 9.96
N TYR A 153 -6.79 23.48 9.36
CA TYR A 153 -7.87 22.75 10.01
C TYR A 153 -7.82 21.27 9.66
N MET A 154 -8.00 20.41 10.66
CA MET A 154 -7.99 18.95 10.52
C MET A 154 -9.36 18.38 10.80
N PHE A 155 -9.80 17.49 9.94
CA PHE A 155 -11.14 16.91 9.94
C PHE A 155 -11.07 15.40 9.93
N GLY A 156 -11.95 14.76 10.71
CA GLY A 156 -12.37 13.38 10.55
C GLY A 156 -13.81 13.32 10.04
N VAL A 157 -14.35 12.11 9.90
CA VAL A 157 -15.74 11.88 9.46
C VAL A 157 -16.76 12.59 10.39
N GLN A 158 -16.43 12.77 11.67
CA GLN A 158 -17.30 13.41 12.66
C GLN A 158 -17.18 14.95 12.70
N GLY A 159 -16.32 15.55 11.92
CA GLY A 159 -16.07 16.99 11.88
C GLY A 159 -14.65 17.39 12.23
N MET A 160 -14.47 18.65 12.62
CA MET A 160 -13.17 19.19 12.99
C MET A 160 -12.64 18.51 14.25
N VAL A 161 -11.39 18.04 14.19
CA VAL A 161 -10.70 17.38 15.30
C VAL A 161 -9.57 18.23 15.91
N GLY A 162 -9.02 19.16 15.12
CA GLY A 162 -7.97 20.05 15.58
C GLY A 162 -7.66 21.16 14.58
N SER A 163 -6.83 22.08 15.01
CA SER A 163 -6.30 23.15 14.16
C SER A 163 -4.88 23.53 14.57
N VAL A 164 -4.14 24.08 13.63
CA VAL A 164 -2.78 24.60 13.84
C VAL A 164 -2.71 26.01 13.31
N ASP A 165 -2.19 26.92 14.12
CA ASP A 165 -1.71 28.22 13.65
C ASP A 165 -0.18 28.16 13.61
N THR A 166 0.38 28.23 12.40
CA THR A 166 1.82 28.19 12.17
C THR A 166 2.42 29.59 12.33
N SER A 167 3.71 29.64 12.71
CA SER A 167 4.43 30.93 12.79
C SER A 167 5.01 31.40 11.45
N LEU A 168 4.97 30.56 10.44
CA LEU A 168 5.49 30.79 9.11
C LEU A 168 4.41 30.46 8.07
N SER A 169 4.60 30.97 6.86
CA SER A 169 3.70 30.73 5.75
C SER A 169 3.68 29.25 5.33
N ILE A 170 2.51 28.73 5.07
CA ILE A 170 2.32 27.36 4.61
C ILE A 170 2.45 27.35 3.08
N SER A 171 3.33 26.50 2.53
CA SER A 171 3.37 26.27 1.07
C SER A 171 2.64 25.01 0.66
N GLN A 172 2.72 23.96 1.46
CA GLN A 172 2.12 22.67 1.14
C GLN A 172 1.62 21.96 2.40
N ILE A 173 0.64 21.10 2.23
CA ILE A 173 0.16 20.18 3.28
C ILE A 173 -0.03 18.79 2.68
N GLU A 174 0.16 17.76 3.51
CA GLU A 174 -0.16 16.35 3.21
C GLU A 174 -0.81 15.70 4.42
N VAL A 175 -1.61 14.64 4.18
CA VAL A 175 -2.35 13.94 5.23
C VAL A 175 -2.12 12.44 5.14
N ALA A 176 -1.80 11.82 6.26
CA ALA A 176 -1.69 10.37 6.39
C ALA A 176 -2.98 9.74 6.89
N LYS A 177 -3.08 8.41 6.79
CA LYS A 177 -4.29 7.62 7.11
C LYS A 177 -4.70 7.65 8.59
N GLN A 178 -3.77 8.07 9.48
CA GLN A 178 -4.05 8.29 10.91
C GLN A 178 -4.45 9.74 11.23
N GLY A 179 -4.58 10.61 10.22
CA GLY A 179 -4.87 12.01 10.39
C GLY A 179 -3.65 12.86 10.76
N ILE A 180 -2.44 12.31 10.70
CA ILE A 180 -1.20 13.09 10.84
C ILE A 180 -1.04 13.97 9.60
N VAL A 181 -0.77 15.26 9.85
CA VAL A 181 -0.58 16.26 8.81
C VAL A 181 0.89 16.62 8.72
N ALA A 182 1.45 16.53 7.50
CA ALA A 182 2.73 17.14 7.16
C ALA A 182 2.49 18.51 6.52
N ALA A 183 3.21 19.53 6.94
CA ALA A 183 3.13 20.88 6.37
C ALA A 183 4.52 21.43 6.08
N VAL A 184 4.70 21.93 4.86
CA VAL A 184 5.90 22.69 4.48
C VAL A 184 5.66 24.16 4.84
N LEU A 185 6.54 24.70 5.66
CA LEU A 185 6.52 26.08 6.10
C LEU A 185 7.75 26.80 5.54
N GLU A 186 7.54 27.97 4.97
CA GLU A 186 8.57 28.75 4.30
C GLU A 186 9.11 29.88 5.17
N ASP A 187 10.43 30.01 5.17
CA ASP A 187 11.17 31.16 5.69
C ASP A 187 12.14 31.65 4.62
N THR A 188 12.74 32.79 4.83
CA THR A 188 13.62 33.48 3.86
C THR A 188 14.89 32.70 3.52
N THR A 189 15.39 31.85 4.40
CA THR A 189 16.66 31.11 4.22
C THR A 189 16.54 29.61 4.47
N ALA A 190 15.40 29.18 4.97
CA ALA A 190 15.14 27.78 5.35
C ALA A 190 13.68 27.42 5.12
N ASN A 191 13.41 26.12 4.98
CA ASN A 191 12.07 25.57 5.00
C ASN A 191 11.98 24.57 6.16
N TYR A 192 10.76 24.38 6.64
CA TYR A 192 10.48 23.46 7.73
C TYR A 192 9.36 22.53 7.31
N ILE A 193 9.58 21.22 7.38
CA ILE A 193 8.51 20.23 7.23
C ILE A 193 8.10 19.83 8.64
N ASN A 194 6.95 20.29 9.06
CA ASN A 194 6.39 20.00 10.38
C ASN A 194 5.37 18.86 10.28
N LEU A 195 5.45 17.90 11.19
CA LEU A 195 4.43 16.89 11.39
C LEU A 195 3.55 17.26 12.59
N TYR A 196 2.25 17.23 12.40
CA TYR A 196 1.25 17.53 13.42
C TYR A 196 0.33 16.34 13.65
N ASN A 197 -0.01 16.12 14.91
CA ASN A 197 -1.03 15.16 15.33
C ASN A 197 -2.43 15.72 15.05
N THR A 198 -3.45 14.89 15.12
CA THR A 198 -4.87 15.24 14.91
C THR A 198 -5.37 16.34 15.83
N ASP A 199 -4.80 16.50 17.01
CA ASP A 199 -5.12 17.57 17.97
C ASP A 199 -4.36 18.90 17.71
N GLY A 200 -3.53 18.98 16.66
CA GLY A 200 -2.70 20.11 16.32
C GLY A 200 -1.35 20.15 17.04
N SER A 201 -1.06 19.19 17.92
CA SER A 201 0.25 19.13 18.58
C SER A 201 1.34 18.74 17.59
N LYS A 202 2.49 19.46 17.65
CA LYS A 202 3.61 19.19 16.76
C LYS A 202 4.39 17.95 17.21
N ILE A 203 4.57 16.98 16.30
CA ILE A 203 5.27 15.73 16.53
C ILE A 203 6.77 15.90 16.22
N TYR A 204 7.09 16.43 15.04
CA TYR A 204 8.45 16.54 14.56
C TYR A 204 8.63 17.75 13.62
N THR A 205 9.88 18.18 13.46
CA THR A 205 10.27 19.22 12.51
C THR A 205 11.53 18.77 11.78
N VAL A 206 11.46 18.69 10.45
CA VAL A 206 12.63 18.64 9.57
C VAL A 206 12.96 20.08 9.17
N LYS A 207 14.21 20.49 9.32
CA LYS A 207 14.69 21.79 8.85
C LYS A 207 15.57 21.59 7.63
N THR A 208 15.29 22.29 6.55
CA THR A 208 16.12 22.33 5.35
C THR A 208 16.54 23.75 5.03
N THR A 209 17.68 23.93 4.41
CA THR A 209 18.24 25.23 4.04
C THR A 209 18.22 25.39 2.53
N LEU A 210 17.84 26.56 2.05
CA LEU A 210 17.81 26.80 0.59
C LEU A 210 19.19 26.65 -0.06
N ALA A 211 20.26 27.01 0.66
CA ALA A 211 21.62 26.94 0.14
C ALA A 211 22.21 25.51 0.18
N GLY A 212 21.78 24.66 1.12
CA GLY A 212 22.34 23.31 1.30
C GLY A 212 21.47 22.22 0.69
N ASP A 213 20.17 22.29 0.93
CA ASP A 213 19.24 21.21 0.59
C ASP A 213 18.38 21.55 -0.66
N GLY A 214 18.19 22.86 -0.90
CA GLY A 214 17.33 23.36 -1.97
C GLY A 214 15.93 23.74 -1.50
N TYR A 215 15.08 24.09 -2.48
CA TYR A 215 13.69 24.44 -2.26
C TYR A 215 12.78 23.22 -2.42
N PRO A 216 11.93 22.88 -1.45
CA PRO A 216 11.00 21.77 -1.58
C PRO A 216 9.92 22.06 -2.65
N LEU A 217 9.92 21.29 -3.73
CA LEU A 217 8.93 21.41 -4.79
C LEU A 217 7.64 20.69 -4.41
N ASP A 218 7.77 19.47 -3.89
CA ASP A 218 6.63 18.64 -3.51
C ASP A 218 7.01 17.67 -2.41
N ILE A 219 6.02 17.31 -1.59
CA ILE A 219 6.16 16.29 -0.53
C ILE A 219 4.99 15.30 -0.59
N SER A 220 5.23 14.08 -0.15
CA SER A 220 4.16 13.13 0.15
C SER A 220 4.50 12.32 1.40
N ILE A 221 3.50 12.05 2.23
CA ILE A 221 3.63 11.25 3.44
C ILE A 221 3.04 9.86 3.22
N SER A 222 3.71 8.81 3.71
CA SER A 222 3.19 7.44 3.61
C SER A 222 1.88 7.28 4.38
N GLU A 223 1.01 6.36 3.95
CA GLU A 223 -0.28 6.08 4.61
C GLU A 223 -0.14 5.83 6.11
N ASP A 224 0.97 5.19 6.56
CA ASP A 224 1.26 4.88 7.96
C ASP A 224 1.95 6.03 8.72
N ALA A 225 2.12 7.19 8.09
CA ALA A 225 2.78 8.39 8.61
C ALA A 225 4.23 8.16 9.08
N THR A 226 4.85 7.03 8.76
CA THR A 226 6.20 6.71 9.22
C THR A 226 7.29 7.21 8.27
N LYS A 227 6.94 7.56 7.04
CA LYS A 227 7.90 7.97 6.00
C LYS A 227 7.38 9.19 5.24
N LEU A 228 8.32 9.96 4.71
CA LEU A 228 8.03 11.09 3.84
C LEU A 228 9.01 11.08 2.68
N ILE A 229 8.54 11.36 1.49
CA ILE A 229 9.33 11.67 0.30
C ILE A 229 9.22 13.16 0.03
N ALA A 230 10.31 13.78 -0.39
CA ALA A 230 10.33 15.16 -0.81
C ALA A 230 11.21 15.34 -2.03
N SER A 231 10.79 16.17 -2.95
CA SER A 231 11.59 16.62 -4.08
C SER A 231 12.11 18.03 -3.80
N TYR A 232 13.41 18.25 -4.01
CA TYR A 232 14.08 19.53 -3.76
C TYR A 232 14.73 20.07 -5.02
N LEU A 233 14.43 21.31 -5.36
CA LEU A 233 15.08 22.06 -6.43
C LEU A 233 16.30 22.79 -5.88
N TYR A 234 17.46 22.61 -6.49
CA TYR A 234 18.67 23.32 -6.10
C TYR A 234 19.47 23.77 -7.33
N VAL A 235 20.31 24.78 -7.12
CA VAL A 235 21.19 25.31 -8.14
C VAL A 235 22.59 24.75 -7.97
N SER A 236 23.13 24.13 -9.00
CA SER A 236 24.50 23.59 -9.03
C SER A 236 25.27 24.19 -10.21
N GLY A 237 26.11 25.18 -9.94
CA GLY A 237 26.77 25.96 -10.98
C GLY A 237 25.75 26.75 -11.81
N GLU A 238 25.71 26.50 -13.11
CA GLU A 238 24.76 27.13 -14.04
C GLU A 238 23.49 26.29 -14.29
N SER A 239 23.36 25.15 -13.64
CA SER A 239 22.27 24.19 -13.86
C SER A 239 21.32 24.14 -12.67
N ILE A 240 20.02 23.99 -12.96
CA ILE A 240 18.99 23.65 -11.99
C ILE A 240 18.87 22.14 -11.95
N LYS A 241 18.85 21.56 -10.76
CA LYS A 241 18.77 20.12 -10.53
C LYS A 241 17.74 19.79 -9.47
N THR A 242 17.33 18.54 -9.43
CA THR A 242 16.41 18.04 -8.42
C THR A 242 17.01 16.88 -7.63
N ASN A 243 16.77 16.88 -6.32
CA ASN A 243 17.03 15.75 -5.42
C ASN A 243 15.72 15.21 -4.92
N VAL A 244 15.58 13.88 -4.90
CA VAL A 244 14.49 13.19 -4.21
C VAL A 244 15.03 12.61 -2.92
N VAL A 245 14.49 13.03 -1.78
CA VAL A 245 14.97 12.68 -0.43
C VAL A 245 13.88 11.93 0.33
N PHE A 246 14.30 10.92 1.08
CA PHE A 246 13.43 10.10 1.90
C PHE A 246 13.74 10.27 3.38
N TYR A 247 12.70 10.50 4.16
CA TYR A 247 12.72 10.58 5.62
C TYR A 247 12.00 9.37 6.22
N ASN A 248 12.48 8.94 7.39
CA ASN A 248 11.84 7.87 8.15
C ASN A 248 11.68 8.30 9.61
N PHE A 249 10.45 8.41 10.09
CA PHE A 249 10.10 8.86 11.43
C PHE A 249 9.95 7.71 12.43
N SER A 250 10.11 6.46 11.99
CA SER A 250 10.13 5.28 12.85
C SER A 250 11.45 5.18 13.66
N GLU A 251 11.59 4.11 14.42
CA GLU A 251 12.82 3.83 15.19
C GLU A 251 14.08 3.79 14.31
N VAL A 252 13.96 3.32 13.07
CA VAL A 252 15.09 3.27 12.12
C VAL A 252 15.65 4.66 11.87
N GLY A 253 14.80 5.61 11.52
CA GLY A 253 15.23 6.97 11.23
C GLY A 253 15.70 7.75 12.48
N GLN A 254 15.43 7.27 13.71
CA GLN A 254 15.95 7.90 14.93
C GLN A 254 17.48 7.89 15.03
N ASN A 255 18.11 6.93 14.36
CA ASN A 255 19.55 6.78 14.32
C ASN A 255 20.20 7.57 13.18
N GLU A 256 19.39 8.14 12.28
CA GLU A 256 19.86 8.88 11.11
C GLU A 256 19.81 10.41 11.37
N THR A 257 20.76 11.12 10.77
CA THR A 257 20.80 12.59 10.87
C THR A 257 19.54 13.17 10.22
N GLU A 258 18.81 13.98 10.98
CA GLU A 258 17.56 14.63 10.54
C GLU A 258 16.52 13.67 9.96
N ARG A 259 16.56 12.38 10.34
CA ARG A 259 15.68 11.33 9.85
C ARG A 259 15.84 10.98 8.36
N VAL A 260 16.87 11.48 7.69
CA VAL A 260 17.14 11.19 6.28
C VAL A 260 17.68 9.78 6.15
N VAL A 261 16.94 8.91 5.47
CA VAL A 261 17.32 7.51 5.24
C VAL A 261 17.84 7.24 3.82
N GLY A 262 17.79 8.23 2.93
CA GLY A 262 18.36 8.15 1.59
C GLY A 262 17.95 9.28 0.69
N GLY A 263 18.65 9.41 -0.42
CA GLY A 263 18.38 10.42 -1.42
C GLY A 263 18.88 9.99 -2.80
N PHE A 264 18.25 10.53 -3.83
CA PHE A 264 18.55 10.26 -5.24
C PHE A 264 18.75 11.60 -5.96
N ASN A 265 19.92 11.79 -6.53
CA ASN A 265 20.36 13.01 -7.21
C ASN A 265 20.73 12.80 -8.68
N HIS A 266 20.26 11.71 -9.28
CA HIS A 266 20.59 11.36 -10.68
C HIS A 266 19.70 12.09 -11.71
N TYR A 267 18.88 13.05 -11.27
CA TYR A 267 18.01 13.85 -12.10
C TYR A 267 18.72 15.09 -12.67
N ASP A 268 19.83 14.84 -13.41
CA ASP A 268 20.70 15.93 -13.90
C ASP A 268 20.10 16.79 -15.01
N SER A 269 19.09 16.25 -15.72
CA SER A 269 18.51 16.88 -16.91
C SER A 269 17.00 17.02 -16.85
N THR A 270 16.37 16.71 -15.71
CA THR A 270 14.92 16.77 -15.54
C THR A 270 14.56 17.32 -14.17
N ILE A 271 13.48 18.08 -14.09
CA ILE A 271 12.93 18.56 -12.83
C ILE A 271 11.86 17.58 -12.37
N VAL A 272 12.01 17.05 -11.18
CA VAL A 272 11.00 16.21 -10.53
C VAL A 272 10.04 17.13 -9.79
N GLY A 273 8.86 17.33 -10.38
CA GLY A 273 7.84 18.24 -9.87
C GLY A 273 6.86 17.60 -8.90
N ASP A 274 6.58 16.32 -9.08
CA ASP A 274 5.59 15.59 -8.27
C ASP A 274 6.21 14.36 -7.61
N VAL A 275 5.89 14.15 -6.34
CA VAL A 275 6.22 12.93 -5.58
C VAL A 275 5.01 12.43 -4.84
N GLU A 276 4.79 11.10 -4.81
CA GLU A 276 3.63 10.52 -4.14
C GLU A 276 3.93 9.17 -3.50
N PHE A 277 3.41 8.91 -2.30
CA PHE A 277 3.31 7.58 -1.73
C PHE A 277 2.04 6.88 -2.23
N LEU A 278 2.19 5.84 -3.02
CA LEU A 278 1.07 5.02 -3.49
C LEU A 278 0.53 4.08 -2.40
N ASN A 279 1.37 3.78 -1.41
CA ASN A 279 1.07 3.02 -0.20
C ASN A 279 2.20 3.20 0.82
N SER A 280 2.16 2.49 1.96
CA SER A 280 3.17 2.64 3.02
C SER A 280 4.62 2.26 2.64
N THR A 281 4.84 1.62 1.47
CA THR A 281 6.18 1.13 1.07
C THR A 281 6.58 1.45 -0.37
N THR A 282 5.69 2.00 -1.17
CA THR A 282 5.94 2.34 -2.56
C THR A 282 5.71 3.82 -2.77
N ALA A 283 6.74 4.50 -3.24
CA ALA A 283 6.69 5.91 -3.60
C ALA A 283 7.10 6.11 -5.06
N VAL A 284 6.64 7.19 -5.65
CA VAL A 284 6.95 7.58 -7.02
C VAL A 284 7.46 9.01 -7.06
N ALA A 285 8.27 9.28 -8.07
CA ALA A 285 8.71 10.63 -8.41
C ALA A 285 8.52 10.82 -9.92
N VAL A 286 7.85 11.88 -10.30
CA VAL A 286 7.55 12.21 -11.70
C VAL A 286 8.29 13.48 -12.08
N GLY A 287 9.18 13.35 -13.03
CA GLY A 287 9.88 14.45 -13.65
C GLY A 287 9.30 14.81 -15.01
N GLU A 288 9.87 15.80 -15.67
CA GLU A 288 9.41 16.27 -16.98
C GLU A 288 9.43 15.15 -18.05
N ASP A 289 10.38 14.20 -17.96
CA ASP A 289 10.60 13.14 -18.92
C ASP A 289 10.84 11.77 -18.25
N VAL A 290 10.54 11.63 -16.97
CA VAL A 290 10.85 10.41 -16.21
C VAL A 290 9.81 10.10 -15.16
N LEU A 291 9.50 8.81 -15.02
CA LEU A 291 8.76 8.24 -13.88
C LEU A 291 9.69 7.28 -13.15
N SER A 292 9.99 7.57 -11.89
CA SER A 292 10.78 6.71 -11.00
C SER A 292 9.90 6.08 -9.93
N ILE A 293 10.02 4.78 -9.74
CA ILE A 293 9.29 4.02 -8.71
C ILE A 293 10.29 3.52 -7.67
N TYR A 294 10.01 3.84 -6.43
CA TYR A 294 10.83 3.48 -5.28
C TYR A 294 10.12 2.50 -4.37
N HIS A 295 10.90 1.59 -3.80
CA HIS A 295 10.46 0.78 -2.67
C HIS A 295 11.21 1.20 -1.42
N ILE A 296 10.47 1.50 -0.34
CA ILE A 296 11.04 1.87 0.95
C ILE A 296 10.36 1.07 2.07
N LYS A 297 11.11 0.18 2.68
CA LYS A 297 10.74 -0.46 3.94
C LYS A 297 11.39 0.27 5.12
N GLU A 298 12.69 0.33 5.13
CA GLU A 298 13.53 1.07 6.09
C GLU A 298 14.34 2.13 5.37
N TYR A 299 15.05 1.72 4.31
CA TYR A 299 15.84 2.56 3.42
C TYR A 299 15.26 2.48 1.99
N PRO A 300 15.30 3.58 1.22
CA PRO A 300 14.74 3.60 -0.12
C PRO A 300 15.64 2.88 -1.12
N SER A 301 15.02 2.27 -2.12
CA SER A 301 15.67 1.71 -3.29
C SER A 301 14.89 2.06 -4.55
N LEU A 302 15.59 2.49 -5.61
CA LEU A 302 14.98 2.67 -6.92
C LEU A 302 14.66 1.29 -7.51
N THR A 303 13.39 1.03 -7.74
CA THR A 303 12.91 -0.26 -8.27
C THR A 303 12.80 -0.23 -9.78
N LYS A 304 12.30 0.86 -10.31
CA LYS A 304 12.07 1.03 -11.74
C LYS A 304 12.19 2.50 -12.12
N GLU A 305 12.71 2.73 -13.33
CA GLU A 305 12.70 4.03 -13.98
C GLU A 305 12.22 3.88 -15.42
N ILE A 306 11.31 4.75 -15.83
CA ILE A 306 10.73 4.79 -17.17
C ILE A 306 11.00 6.17 -17.76
N ARG A 307 11.61 6.21 -18.94
CA ARG A 307 11.69 7.44 -19.72
C ARG A 307 10.38 7.68 -20.45
N ILE A 308 9.95 8.92 -20.46
CA ILE A 308 8.72 9.38 -21.10
C ILE A 308 9.10 10.35 -22.20
N ASP A 309 8.92 9.93 -23.44
CA ASP A 309 9.36 10.69 -24.62
C ASP A 309 8.39 11.81 -25.03
N SER A 310 7.21 11.87 -24.41
CA SER A 310 6.18 12.88 -24.70
C SER A 310 6.03 13.83 -23.53
N GLU A 311 5.66 15.09 -23.83
CA GLU A 311 5.38 16.12 -22.82
C GLU A 311 4.26 15.65 -21.88
N ILE A 312 4.53 15.70 -20.57
CA ILE A 312 3.57 15.38 -19.52
C ILE A 312 2.71 16.62 -19.25
N GLU A 313 1.42 16.50 -19.50
CA GLU A 313 0.45 17.58 -19.26
C GLU A 313 -0.11 17.53 -17.84
N ARG A 314 -0.38 16.31 -17.33
CA ARG A 314 -0.91 16.08 -15.99
C ARG A 314 -0.50 14.72 -15.45
N VAL A 315 -0.39 14.66 -14.14
CA VAL A 315 -0.21 13.40 -13.38
C VAL A 315 -1.33 13.31 -12.36
N PHE A 316 -1.80 12.10 -12.09
CA PHE A 316 -2.71 11.82 -10.99
C PHE A 316 -2.43 10.44 -10.41
N PHE A 317 -2.69 10.30 -9.12
CA PHE A 317 -2.40 9.08 -8.37
C PHE A 317 -3.68 8.54 -7.74
N GLY A 318 -3.80 7.22 -7.58
CA GLY A 318 -4.92 6.63 -6.88
C GLY A 318 -4.87 5.11 -6.82
N ASN A 319 -5.16 4.56 -5.66
CA ASN A 319 -5.30 3.11 -5.42
C ASN A 319 -4.19 2.22 -6.03
N GLY A 320 -2.93 2.71 -5.97
CA GLY A 320 -1.79 1.98 -6.51
C GLY A 320 -1.58 2.13 -8.02
N TYR A 321 -2.21 3.10 -8.65
CA TYR A 321 -2.01 3.43 -10.07
C TYR A 321 -1.47 4.84 -10.23
N ILE A 322 -0.70 5.04 -11.30
CA ILE A 322 -0.15 6.32 -11.74
C ILE A 322 -0.73 6.62 -13.10
N GLY A 323 -1.55 7.65 -13.22
CA GLY A 323 -2.09 8.11 -14.48
C GLY A 323 -1.30 9.31 -15.00
N ILE A 324 -0.81 9.21 -16.23
CA ILE A 324 -0.05 10.27 -16.89
C ILE A 324 -0.78 10.67 -18.17
N VAL A 325 -1.16 11.94 -18.24
CA VAL A 325 -1.73 12.53 -19.45
C VAL A 325 -0.58 13.12 -20.27
N LEU A 326 -0.36 12.53 -21.43
CA LEU A 326 0.71 12.90 -22.34
C LEU A 326 0.13 13.71 -23.52
N LYS A 327 0.88 14.68 -23.97
CA LYS A 327 0.59 15.37 -25.23
C LYS A 327 0.82 14.41 -26.39
N ASN A 328 -0.17 14.27 -27.24
CA ASN A 328 -0.15 13.33 -28.36
C ASN A 328 0.14 14.07 -29.66
N SER A 329 1.29 13.75 -30.29
CA SER A 329 1.70 14.34 -31.57
C SER A 329 1.34 13.47 -32.77
N ASP A 330 0.94 12.21 -32.58
CA ASP A 330 0.89 11.22 -33.65
C ASP A 330 -0.52 10.82 -34.10
N SER A 331 -1.55 11.28 -33.44
CA SER A 331 -2.96 10.99 -33.79
C SER A 331 -3.80 12.26 -33.79
N GLY A 332 -5.03 12.16 -34.30
CA GLY A 332 -5.99 13.29 -34.27
C GLY A 332 -6.44 13.70 -32.85
N ASP A 333 -6.08 12.94 -31.82
CA ASP A 333 -6.35 13.23 -30.42
C ASP A 333 -5.22 14.09 -29.85
N ILE A 334 -5.58 15.11 -29.08
CA ILE A 334 -4.62 16.07 -28.49
C ILE A 334 -3.84 15.45 -27.35
N TYR A 335 -4.44 14.51 -26.60
CA TYR A 335 -3.87 13.88 -25.42
C TYR A 335 -3.99 12.36 -25.46
N LYS A 336 -3.02 11.68 -24.83
CA LYS A 336 -3.03 10.24 -24.54
C LYS A 336 -2.95 10.05 -23.03
N LEU A 337 -3.82 9.24 -22.47
CA LEU A 337 -3.71 8.77 -21.08
C LEU A 337 -2.98 7.44 -21.04
N VAL A 338 -1.93 7.37 -20.24
CA VAL A 338 -1.21 6.14 -19.90
C VAL A 338 -1.36 5.90 -18.42
N VAL A 339 -1.65 4.66 -18.04
CA VAL A 339 -1.82 4.26 -16.64
C VAL A 339 -0.82 3.16 -16.32
N TYR A 340 0.01 3.39 -15.31
CA TYR A 340 0.99 2.43 -14.80
C TYR A 340 0.53 1.87 -13.45
N ASP A 341 0.80 0.60 -13.21
CA ASP A 341 0.70 0.01 -11.89
C ASP A 341 1.98 0.26 -11.05
N THR A 342 1.99 -0.19 -9.79
CA THR A 342 3.16 -0.06 -8.89
C THR A 342 4.39 -0.84 -9.34
N SER A 343 4.29 -1.71 -10.34
CA SER A 343 5.39 -2.43 -10.96
C SER A 343 5.87 -1.79 -12.27
N ALA A 344 5.34 -0.61 -12.60
CA ALA A 344 5.59 0.11 -13.84
C ALA A 344 5.11 -0.63 -15.10
N LYS A 345 4.06 -1.40 -14.97
CA LYS A 345 3.41 -2.04 -16.10
C LYS A 345 2.26 -1.14 -16.59
N GLU A 346 2.28 -0.85 -17.89
CA GLU A 346 1.22 -0.15 -18.61
C GLU A 346 -0.02 -1.05 -18.81
#